data_6c08242ba811656f85bd1344a18692c7
#
_entry.id   6c08242ba811656f85bd1344a18692c7
#
_cell.length_a   1.000
_cell.length_b   1.000
_cell.length_c   1.000
_cell.angle_alpha   90.00
_cell.angle_beta   90.00
_cell.angle_gamma   90.00
#
_symmetry.space_group_name_H-M   'P 1'
#
loop_
_entity.id
_entity.type
_entity.pdbx_description
1 polymer ?
#
loop_
_entity_poly.entity_id
_entity_poly.type
_entity_poly.pdbx_seq_one_letter_code
_entity_poly.pdbx_strand_id
1 'polypeptide(L)'
;MSEMIIGMLLILSFFFMVWYCVKGLNLMVGLAIMATIWMGLALIGNFFSPNAAMEGQSVIDVLTHVYATGPAEYAKSILVNVFFGAFFGRVLVDSGIAATLIRKVVELGGDKPRITMSLLCLVTSIIFMSMTGIGPVISIAVIVLPILMSLGITAPVALFAFMGSIMAGIFANIVNFKQYQTIYAGFNSAAENYTYNDYFQIGMIGMIVSLVIVLLVANISMNPKKRYAMAAELPREGGEAPMISWLAVVIPVLGVVVLEIPIILGFMLAGIWALLFTGKLRGGYKEICRQFAKLFTDGATDVAPMVGFLMTLAMFNNSAVYASSYFSAILGDFIPQTPFVLALAFALLTPLGFFRGPLSLVGSGSAILAVVLAVNPTMPVAFLFPLFATTTIAPQHLDITQSWIAWGLGYTKVSSREFMKKSIPTGWAIGVIVCILTLILYGNF
;
A
#
# COMPACT_ATOMS: atom_id res chain seq x y z
N MET A 1 -13.66 -2.33 36.06
CA MET A 1 -14.19 -3.68 35.68
C MET A 1 -14.96 -3.64 34.35
N SER A 2 -15.88 -2.70 34.15
CA SER A 2 -16.62 -2.52 32.88
C SER A 2 -15.69 -2.25 31.67
N GLU A 3 -14.72 -1.37 31.80
CA GLU A 3 -13.73 -1.06 30.74
C GLU A 3 -12.95 -2.29 30.30
N MET A 4 -12.49 -3.11 31.26
CA MET A 4 -11.78 -4.36 30.95
C MET A 4 -12.68 -5.37 30.22
N ILE A 5 -13.97 -5.45 30.56
CA ILE A 5 -14.91 -6.33 29.86
C ILE A 5 -15.12 -5.87 28.43
N ILE A 6 -15.36 -4.57 28.21
CA ILE A 6 -15.49 -4.00 26.87
C ILE A 6 -14.21 -4.20 26.08
N GLY A 7 -13.04 -3.91 26.67
CA GLY A 7 -11.75 -4.13 26.02
C GLY A 7 -11.52 -5.59 25.64
N MET A 8 -11.90 -6.57 26.49
CA MET A 8 -11.84 -7.99 26.15
C MET A 8 -12.75 -8.35 24.96
N LEU A 9 -13.98 -7.82 24.93
CA LEU A 9 -14.90 -8.04 23.82
C LEU A 9 -14.36 -7.43 22.51
N LEU A 10 -13.73 -6.26 22.58
CA LEU A 10 -13.05 -5.64 21.44
C LEU A 10 -11.89 -6.51 20.95
N ILE A 11 -11.06 -7.06 21.84
CA ILE A 11 -9.96 -7.96 21.48
C ILE A 11 -10.51 -9.26 20.84
N LEU A 12 -11.58 -9.83 21.38
CA LEU A 12 -12.22 -11.01 20.79
C LEU A 12 -12.76 -10.72 19.37
N SER A 13 -13.42 -9.57 19.19
CA SER A 13 -13.91 -9.15 17.86
C SER A 13 -12.75 -8.91 16.88
N PHE A 14 -11.61 -8.45 17.38
CA PHE A 14 -10.39 -8.30 16.60
C PHE A 14 -9.87 -9.66 16.09
N PHE A 15 -9.82 -10.71 16.90
CA PHE A 15 -9.49 -12.06 16.45
C PHE A 15 -10.49 -12.58 15.40
N PHE A 16 -11.78 -12.25 15.55
CA PHE A 16 -12.79 -12.54 14.54
C PHE A 16 -12.45 -11.84 13.20
N MET A 17 -12.03 -10.58 13.22
CA MET A 17 -11.62 -9.88 12.00
C MET A 17 -10.40 -10.52 11.34
N VAL A 18 -9.39 -10.93 12.12
CA VAL A 18 -8.22 -11.67 11.60
C VAL A 18 -8.67 -12.98 10.92
N TRP A 19 -9.52 -13.74 11.60
CA TRP A 19 -10.09 -14.97 11.02
C TRP A 19 -10.86 -14.69 9.73
N TYR A 20 -11.66 -13.62 9.68
CA TYR A 20 -12.44 -13.19 8.52
C TYR A 20 -11.50 -12.90 7.32
N CYS A 21 -10.40 -12.19 7.56
CA CYS A 21 -9.38 -11.87 6.56
C CYS A 21 -8.66 -13.13 6.04
N VAL A 22 -8.24 -14.02 6.95
CA VAL A 22 -7.56 -15.28 6.59
C VAL A 22 -8.45 -16.19 5.74
N LYS A 23 -9.78 -16.16 5.95
CA LYS A 23 -10.77 -16.86 5.12
C LYS A 23 -10.94 -16.26 3.73
N GLY A 24 -10.34 -15.10 3.44
CA GLY A 24 -10.47 -14.42 2.16
C GLY A 24 -11.87 -13.85 1.89
N LEU A 25 -12.63 -13.55 2.95
CA LEU A 25 -13.95 -12.96 2.83
C LEU A 25 -13.86 -11.49 2.42
N ASN A 26 -14.97 -10.89 1.98
CA ASN A 26 -14.98 -9.53 1.47
C ASN A 26 -14.66 -8.50 2.55
N LEU A 27 -13.49 -7.87 2.43
CA LEU A 27 -12.96 -6.92 3.43
C LEU A 27 -13.82 -5.67 3.58
N MET A 28 -14.46 -5.20 2.52
CA MET A 28 -15.36 -4.05 2.58
C MET A 28 -16.54 -4.32 3.53
N VAL A 29 -17.14 -5.51 3.40
CA VAL A 29 -18.22 -5.94 4.30
C VAL A 29 -17.69 -6.17 5.71
N GLY A 30 -16.54 -6.85 5.85
CA GLY A 30 -15.92 -7.12 7.15
C GLY A 30 -15.62 -5.85 7.96
N LEU A 31 -15.08 -4.82 7.31
CA LEU A 31 -14.77 -3.55 7.97
C LEU A 31 -16.03 -2.79 8.39
N ALA A 32 -17.09 -2.81 7.57
CA ALA A 32 -18.38 -2.20 7.92
C ALA A 32 -19.00 -2.89 9.15
N ILE A 33 -18.97 -4.24 9.20
CA ILE A 33 -19.43 -5.01 10.36
C ILE A 33 -18.60 -4.66 11.60
N MET A 34 -17.27 -4.64 11.48
CA MET A 34 -16.38 -4.32 12.59
C MET A 34 -16.55 -2.88 13.10
N ALA A 35 -16.75 -1.91 12.19
CA ALA A 35 -17.06 -0.54 12.57
C ALA A 35 -18.33 -0.48 13.45
N THR A 36 -19.35 -1.24 13.06
CA THR A 36 -20.62 -1.30 13.83
C THR A 36 -20.45 -1.97 15.18
N ILE A 37 -19.70 -3.08 15.23
CA ILE A 37 -19.42 -3.79 16.49
C ILE A 37 -18.62 -2.89 17.45
N TRP A 38 -17.55 -2.26 16.98
CA TRP A 38 -16.68 -1.43 17.83
C TRP A 38 -17.38 -0.16 18.30
N MET A 39 -18.11 0.51 17.43
CA MET A 39 -18.91 1.66 17.79
C MET A 39 -19.98 1.27 18.82
N GLY A 40 -20.71 0.16 18.61
CA GLY A 40 -21.72 -0.34 19.54
C GLY A 40 -21.14 -0.70 20.91
N LEU A 41 -20.01 -1.40 20.95
CA LEU A 41 -19.30 -1.72 22.20
C LEU A 41 -18.79 -0.46 22.92
N ALA A 42 -18.30 0.52 22.18
CA ALA A 42 -17.85 1.78 22.76
C ALA A 42 -19.02 2.59 23.35
N LEU A 43 -20.17 2.64 22.68
CA LEU A 43 -21.38 3.28 23.22
C LEU A 43 -21.90 2.57 24.48
N ILE A 44 -21.92 1.23 24.48
CA ILE A 44 -22.29 0.43 25.67
C ILE A 44 -21.29 0.70 26.79
N GLY A 45 -20.00 0.73 26.48
CA GLY A 45 -18.93 1.02 27.44
C GLY A 45 -19.09 2.41 28.07
N ASN A 46 -19.40 3.42 27.26
CA ASN A 46 -19.61 4.79 27.73
C ASN A 46 -20.79 4.94 28.69
N PHE A 47 -21.80 4.07 28.60
CA PHE A 47 -22.90 4.04 29.54
C PHE A 47 -22.46 3.59 30.95
N PHE A 48 -21.47 2.69 31.04
CA PHE A 48 -20.98 2.18 32.32
C PHE A 48 -19.76 2.93 32.87
N SER A 49 -18.95 3.50 31.98
CA SER A 49 -17.72 4.24 32.30
C SER A 49 -17.53 5.35 31.24
N PRO A 50 -17.62 6.64 31.65
CA PRO A 50 -17.50 7.76 30.71
C PRO A 50 -16.22 7.69 29.87
N ASN A 51 -16.38 7.82 28.57
CA ASN A 51 -15.30 7.79 27.60
C ASN A 51 -14.95 9.22 27.16
N ALA A 52 -13.73 9.66 27.42
CA ALA A 52 -13.29 11.01 27.08
C ALA A 52 -13.47 11.35 25.58
N ALA A 53 -13.34 10.36 24.68
CA ALA A 53 -13.58 10.56 23.26
C ALA A 53 -15.06 10.87 22.92
N MET A 54 -15.99 10.59 23.83
CA MET A 54 -17.42 10.84 23.67
C MET A 54 -17.94 11.99 24.54
N GLU A 55 -17.06 12.67 25.28
CA GLU A 55 -17.46 13.75 26.18
C GLU A 55 -18.15 14.88 25.40
N GLY A 56 -19.34 15.26 25.86
CA GLY A 56 -20.16 16.30 25.20
C GLY A 56 -20.81 15.88 23.87
N GLN A 57 -20.69 14.63 23.45
CA GLN A 57 -21.30 14.12 22.23
C GLN A 57 -22.56 13.29 22.52
N SER A 58 -23.59 13.48 21.72
CA SER A 58 -24.76 12.59 21.70
C SER A 58 -24.44 11.29 20.93
N VAL A 59 -25.28 10.26 21.14
CA VAL A 59 -25.19 9.02 20.35
C VAL A 59 -25.30 9.30 18.86
N ILE A 60 -26.12 10.27 18.46
CA ILE A 60 -26.29 10.65 17.04
C ILE A 60 -25.03 11.31 16.50
N ASP A 61 -24.32 12.13 17.29
CA ASP A 61 -23.06 12.75 16.87
C ASP A 61 -21.98 11.68 16.61
N VAL A 62 -21.87 10.69 17.50
CA VAL A 62 -20.96 9.55 17.34
C VAL A 62 -21.30 8.75 16.09
N LEU A 63 -22.57 8.43 15.86
CA LEU A 63 -23.03 7.73 14.66
C LEU A 63 -22.73 8.54 13.39
N THR A 64 -23.00 9.85 13.43
CA THR A 64 -22.74 10.77 12.32
C THR A 64 -21.23 10.82 11.99
N HIS A 65 -20.38 10.89 13.03
CA HIS A 65 -18.93 10.89 12.84
C HIS A 65 -18.45 9.58 12.21
N VAL A 66 -18.91 8.44 12.68
CA VAL A 66 -18.48 7.12 12.18
C VAL A 66 -18.96 6.87 10.75
N TYR A 67 -20.21 7.20 10.42
CA TYR A 67 -20.83 6.77 9.16
C TYR A 67 -21.00 7.87 8.10
N ALA A 68 -20.82 9.14 8.45
CA ALA A 68 -21.00 10.25 7.52
C ALA A 68 -19.80 11.19 7.48
N THR A 69 -19.53 11.96 8.53
CA THR A 69 -18.49 13.02 8.49
C THR A 69 -17.09 12.45 8.36
N GLY A 70 -16.76 11.41 9.13
CA GLY A 70 -15.43 10.80 9.08
C GLY A 70 -15.08 10.19 7.72
N PRO A 71 -15.93 9.36 7.11
CA PRO A 71 -15.74 8.90 5.74
C PRO A 71 -15.65 10.03 4.71
N ALA A 72 -16.44 11.11 4.87
CA ALA A 72 -16.39 12.27 3.98
C ALA A 72 -15.05 13.03 4.08
N GLU A 73 -14.53 13.24 5.29
CA GLU A 73 -13.23 13.86 5.52
C GLU A 73 -12.09 13.00 4.96
N TYR A 74 -12.15 11.69 5.19
CA TYR A 74 -11.20 10.76 4.61
C TYR A 74 -11.25 10.77 3.08
N ALA A 75 -12.45 10.78 2.50
CA ALA A 75 -12.66 10.90 1.06
C ALA A 75 -12.03 12.17 0.49
N LYS A 76 -12.27 13.31 1.12
CA LYS A 76 -11.70 14.62 0.76
C LYS A 76 -10.16 14.57 0.73
N SER A 77 -9.54 13.87 1.65
CA SER A 77 -8.08 13.80 1.79
C SER A 77 -7.42 12.87 0.77
N ILE A 78 -8.05 11.76 0.43
CA ILE A 78 -7.37 10.67 -0.29
C ILE A 78 -7.97 10.35 -1.66
N LEU A 79 -9.30 10.40 -1.86
CA LEU A 79 -9.92 9.90 -3.09
C LEU A 79 -9.47 10.64 -4.34
N VAL A 80 -9.30 11.97 -4.25
CA VAL A 80 -8.83 12.77 -5.39
C VAL A 80 -7.44 12.31 -5.83
N ASN A 81 -6.54 12.05 -4.88
CA ASN A 81 -5.19 11.55 -5.17
C ASN A 81 -5.22 10.14 -5.78
N VAL A 82 -6.10 9.28 -5.29
CA VAL A 82 -6.30 7.92 -5.82
C VAL A 82 -6.79 7.95 -7.27
N PHE A 83 -7.79 8.78 -7.58
CA PHE A 83 -8.31 8.90 -8.95
C PHE A 83 -7.30 9.48 -9.92
N PHE A 84 -6.58 10.55 -9.55
CA PHE A 84 -5.54 11.11 -10.43
C PHE A 84 -4.33 10.19 -10.58
N GLY A 85 -3.94 9.46 -9.53
CA GLY A 85 -2.91 8.43 -9.61
C GLY A 85 -3.29 7.28 -10.53
N ALA A 86 -4.55 6.84 -10.51
CA ALA A 86 -5.07 5.81 -11.39
C ALA A 86 -5.19 6.29 -12.84
N PHE A 87 -5.66 7.51 -13.07
CA PHE A 87 -5.63 8.17 -14.37
C PHE A 87 -4.20 8.17 -14.94
N PHE A 88 -3.22 8.63 -14.17
CA PHE A 88 -1.83 8.64 -14.59
C PHE A 88 -1.31 7.23 -14.88
N GLY A 89 -1.66 6.24 -14.07
CA GLY A 89 -1.36 4.84 -14.32
C GLY A 89 -1.87 4.36 -15.68
N ARG A 90 -3.12 4.71 -16.04
CA ARG A 90 -3.67 4.43 -17.37
C ARG A 90 -2.94 5.16 -18.48
N VAL A 91 -2.56 6.40 -18.28
CA VAL A 91 -1.74 7.14 -19.27
C VAL A 91 -0.44 6.41 -19.55
N LEU A 92 0.30 5.92 -18.53
CA LEU A 92 1.56 5.20 -18.73
C LEU A 92 1.37 3.87 -19.47
N VAL A 93 0.27 3.18 -19.22
CA VAL A 93 -0.07 1.92 -19.90
C VAL A 93 -0.47 2.18 -21.35
N ASP A 94 -1.48 3.03 -21.56
CA ASP A 94 -2.08 3.27 -22.91
C ASP A 94 -1.14 4.03 -23.85
N SER A 95 -0.20 4.82 -23.31
CA SER A 95 0.86 5.47 -24.10
C SER A 95 1.96 4.49 -24.55
N GLY A 96 1.99 3.26 -24.01
CA GLY A 96 3.01 2.26 -24.29
C GLY A 96 4.34 2.48 -23.58
N ILE A 97 4.46 3.50 -22.71
CA ILE A 97 5.69 3.80 -21.96
C ILE A 97 6.08 2.61 -21.09
N ALA A 98 5.15 2.08 -20.29
CA ALA A 98 5.41 0.94 -19.40
C ALA A 98 5.87 -0.30 -20.22
N ALA A 99 5.19 -0.62 -21.30
CA ALA A 99 5.54 -1.75 -22.18
C ALA A 99 6.91 -1.56 -22.85
N THR A 100 7.25 -0.33 -23.26
CA THR A 100 8.54 -0.03 -23.89
C THR A 100 9.69 -0.14 -22.88
N LEU A 101 9.52 0.38 -21.66
CA LEU A 101 10.51 0.24 -20.59
C LEU A 101 10.81 -1.24 -20.30
N ILE A 102 9.77 -2.06 -20.20
CA ILE A 102 9.91 -3.50 -19.96
C ILE A 102 10.66 -4.16 -21.13
N ARG A 103 10.30 -3.88 -22.39
CA ARG A 103 10.99 -4.45 -23.56
C ARG A 103 12.47 -4.07 -23.60
N LYS A 104 12.81 -2.79 -23.38
CA LYS A 104 14.21 -2.33 -23.37
C LYS A 104 15.04 -3.01 -22.28
N VAL A 105 14.42 -3.26 -21.12
CA VAL A 105 15.07 -4.00 -20.04
C VAL A 105 15.31 -5.46 -20.41
N VAL A 106 14.37 -6.10 -21.10
CA VAL A 106 14.54 -7.47 -21.60
C VAL A 106 15.66 -7.54 -22.65
N GLU A 107 15.72 -6.57 -23.56
CA GLU A 107 16.80 -6.46 -24.55
C GLU A 107 18.17 -6.32 -23.87
N LEU A 108 18.28 -5.50 -22.80
CA LEU A 108 19.51 -5.31 -22.03
C LEU A 108 19.91 -6.56 -21.23
N GLY A 109 18.94 -7.28 -20.69
CA GLY A 109 19.17 -8.48 -19.88
C GLY A 109 19.54 -9.70 -20.71
N GLY A 110 19.09 -9.75 -21.97
CA GLY A 110 19.29 -10.86 -22.91
C GLY A 110 18.85 -12.21 -22.32
N ASP A 111 19.58 -13.26 -22.69
CA ASP A 111 19.28 -14.64 -22.28
C ASP A 111 19.75 -15.00 -20.86
N LYS A 112 20.04 -13.99 -20.03
CA LYS A 112 20.51 -14.21 -18.66
C LYS A 112 19.36 -14.04 -17.66
N PRO A 113 18.65 -15.10 -17.22
CA PRO A 113 17.43 -15.01 -16.44
C PRO A 113 17.54 -14.15 -15.17
N ARG A 114 18.67 -14.28 -14.46
CA ARG A 114 18.92 -13.50 -13.22
C ARG A 114 19.04 -12.02 -13.47
N ILE A 115 19.77 -11.63 -14.52
CA ILE A 115 19.98 -10.22 -14.86
C ILE A 115 18.67 -9.62 -15.35
N THR A 116 17.98 -10.29 -16.28
CA THR A 116 16.69 -9.82 -16.82
C THR A 116 15.63 -9.70 -15.73
N MET A 117 15.52 -10.68 -14.81
CA MET A 117 14.63 -10.60 -13.67
C MET A 117 14.97 -9.40 -12.78
N SER A 118 16.25 -9.21 -12.45
CA SER A 118 16.69 -8.11 -11.57
C SER A 118 16.39 -6.74 -12.18
N LEU A 119 16.66 -6.59 -13.47
CA LEU A 119 16.37 -5.35 -14.20
C LEU A 119 14.86 -5.10 -14.33
N LEU A 120 14.05 -6.14 -14.59
CA LEU A 120 12.59 -6.05 -14.62
C LEU A 120 12.03 -5.64 -13.26
N CYS A 121 12.54 -6.23 -12.18
CA CYS A 121 12.14 -5.86 -10.82
C CYS A 121 12.50 -4.41 -10.49
N LEU A 122 13.70 -3.96 -10.87
CA LEU A 122 14.12 -2.57 -10.69
C LEU A 122 13.19 -1.60 -11.41
N VAL A 123 12.94 -1.83 -12.70
CA VAL A 123 12.06 -0.96 -13.51
C VAL A 123 10.63 -0.99 -12.97
N THR A 124 10.12 -2.16 -12.60
CA THR A 124 8.80 -2.28 -11.98
C THR A 124 8.72 -1.45 -10.69
N SER A 125 9.72 -1.51 -9.83
CA SER A 125 9.75 -0.71 -8.59
C SER A 125 9.72 0.79 -8.89
N ILE A 126 10.50 1.26 -9.87
CA ILE A 126 10.51 2.68 -10.28
C ILE A 126 9.15 3.11 -10.83
N ILE A 127 8.52 2.30 -11.67
CA ILE A 127 7.18 2.57 -12.22
C ILE A 127 6.17 2.70 -11.07
N PHE A 128 6.21 1.80 -10.09
CA PHE A 128 5.25 1.78 -8.98
C PHE A 128 5.53 2.81 -7.86
N MET A 129 6.58 3.62 -7.96
CA MET A 129 6.69 4.84 -7.17
C MET A 129 5.58 5.86 -7.48
N SER A 130 5.06 5.85 -8.69
CA SER A 130 4.06 6.82 -9.17
C SER A 130 2.72 6.19 -9.54
N MET A 131 2.68 4.89 -9.81
CA MET A 131 1.46 4.19 -10.21
C MET A 131 0.75 3.56 -9.02
N THR A 132 -0.58 3.48 -9.10
CA THR A 132 -1.43 2.77 -8.13
C THR A 132 -2.61 2.10 -8.83
N GLY A 133 -3.23 1.13 -8.16
CA GLY A 133 -4.43 0.44 -8.65
C GLY A 133 -4.14 -0.92 -9.28
N ILE A 134 -5.17 -1.76 -9.33
CA ILE A 134 -5.09 -3.13 -9.85
C ILE A 134 -4.95 -3.18 -11.38
N GLY A 135 -5.54 -2.24 -12.11
CA GLY A 135 -5.50 -2.20 -13.57
C GLY A 135 -4.08 -2.09 -14.11
N PRO A 136 -3.28 -1.08 -13.70
CA PRO A 136 -1.87 -0.98 -14.05
C PRO A 136 -1.05 -2.22 -13.66
N VAL A 137 -1.30 -2.81 -12.48
CA VAL A 137 -0.62 -4.04 -12.06
C VAL A 137 -0.90 -5.17 -13.04
N ILE A 138 -2.16 -5.41 -13.41
CA ILE A 138 -2.55 -6.46 -14.37
C ILE A 138 -1.91 -6.20 -15.74
N SER A 139 -1.99 -4.97 -16.25
CA SER A 139 -1.48 -4.60 -17.56
C SER A 139 0.02 -4.84 -17.69
N ILE A 140 0.79 -4.62 -16.63
CA ILE A 140 2.23 -4.90 -16.60
C ILE A 140 2.49 -6.39 -16.33
N ALA A 141 1.73 -7.02 -15.46
CA ALA A 141 1.89 -8.43 -15.10
C ALA A 141 1.76 -9.37 -16.30
N VAL A 142 0.75 -9.12 -17.19
CA VAL A 142 0.53 -9.95 -18.40
C VAL A 142 1.68 -9.88 -19.40
N ILE A 143 2.56 -8.90 -19.27
CA ILE A 143 3.79 -8.78 -20.05
C ILE A 143 4.97 -9.40 -19.29
N VAL A 144 5.19 -8.99 -18.03
CA VAL A 144 6.37 -9.36 -17.24
C VAL A 144 6.37 -10.84 -16.85
N LEU A 145 5.24 -11.38 -16.39
CA LEU A 145 5.19 -12.77 -15.90
C LEU A 145 5.49 -13.79 -17.00
N PRO A 146 4.88 -13.72 -18.22
CA PRO A 146 5.25 -14.61 -19.32
C PRO A 146 6.72 -14.50 -19.72
N ILE A 147 7.29 -13.29 -19.73
CA ILE A 147 8.72 -13.09 -20.05
C ILE A 147 9.59 -13.81 -19.02
N LEU A 148 9.35 -13.62 -17.72
CA LEU A 148 10.12 -14.28 -16.68
C LEU A 148 10.01 -15.80 -16.78
N MET A 149 8.81 -16.31 -17.05
CA MET A 149 8.59 -17.75 -17.21
C MET A 149 9.24 -18.31 -18.48
N SER A 150 9.25 -17.57 -19.59
CA SER A 150 9.94 -17.99 -20.84
C SER A 150 11.46 -18.06 -20.68
N LEU A 151 12.03 -17.27 -19.77
CA LEU A 151 13.44 -17.36 -19.39
C LEU A 151 13.75 -18.55 -18.46
N GLY A 152 12.76 -19.41 -18.18
CA GLY A 152 12.92 -20.60 -17.36
C GLY A 152 12.80 -20.35 -15.85
N ILE A 153 12.29 -19.18 -15.45
CA ILE A 153 11.97 -18.89 -14.05
C ILE A 153 10.63 -19.54 -13.71
N THR A 154 10.58 -20.28 -12.62
CA THR A 154 9.33 -20.96 -12.22
C THR A 154 8.25 -19.94 -11.83
N ALA A 155 6.98 -20.24 -12.12
CA ALA A 155 5.86 -19.35 -11.86
C ALA A 155 5.81 -18.81 -10.41
N PRO A 156 6.08 -19.60 -9.34
CA PRO A 156 6.13 -19.09 -7.98
C PRO A 156 7.22 -18.05 -7.74
N VAL A 157 8.38 -18.21 -8.37
CA VAL A 157 9.49 -17.26 -8.25
C VAL A 157 9.22 -16.00 -9.09
N ALA A 158 8.71 -16.16 -10.31
CA ALA A 158 8.35 -15.03 -11.18
C ALA A 158 7.27 -14.17 -10.54
N LEU A 159 6.20 -14.78 -10.01
CA LEU A 159 5.13 -14.06 -9.32
C LEU A 159 5.66 -13.35 -8.06
N PHE A 160 6.44 -14.05 -7.23
CA PHE A 160 7.02 -13.47 -6.02
C PHE A 160 7.93 -12.28 -6.34
N ALA A 161 8.83 -12.42 -7.32
CA ALA A 161 9.76 -11.34 -7.72
C ALA A 161 9.01 -10.12 -8.25
N PHE A 162 8.01 -10.31 -9.11
CA PHE A 162 7.19 -9.23 -9.66
C PHE A 162 6.38 -8.53 -8.57
N MET A 163 5.64 -9.27 -7.74
CA MET A 163 4.83 -8.68 -6.67
C MET A 163 5.70 -8.00 -5.60
N GLY A 164 6.84 -8.60 -5.28
CA GLY A 164 7.82 -7.99 -4.38
C GLY A 164 8.44 -6.70 -4.92
N SER A 165 8.62 -6.59 -6.23
CA SER A 165 9.11 -5.34 -6.85
C SER A 165 8.07 -4.24 -6.83
N ILE A 166 6.78 -4.56 -6.98
CA ILE A 166 5.68 -3.61 -6.76
C ILE A 166 5.73 -3.11 -5.31
N MET A 167 5.76 -4.02 -4.34
CA MET A 167 5.85 -3.69 -2.92
C MET A 167 7.04 -2.77 -2.63
N ALA A 168 8.21 -3.03 -3.22
CA ALA A 168 9.36 -2.15 -3.08
C ALA A 168 9.06 -0.72 -3.58
N GLY A 169 8.45 -0.57 -4.76
CA GLY A 169 8.04 0.74 -5.29
C GLY A 169 7.02 1.46 -4.40
N ILE A 170 6.13 0.72 -3.75
CA ILE A 170 5.11 1.28 -2.85
C ILE A 170 5.74 1.98 -1.61
N PHE A 171 6.91 1.58 -1.15
CA PHE A 171 7.59 2.31 -0.07
C PHE A 171 7.85 3.78 -0.41
N ALA A 172 8.12 4.09 -1.68
CA ALA A 172 8.32 5.45 -2.16
C ALA A 172 7.09 5.99 -2.93
N ASN A 173 5.94 5.32 -2.85
CA ASN A 173 4.74 5.73 -3.57
C ASN A 173 4.00 6.84 -2.83
N ILE A 174 3.85 7.97 -3.54
CA ILE A 174 3.29 9.19 -2.98
C ILE A 174 1.78 9.10 -2.66
N VAL A 175 1.01 8.29 -3.42
CA VAL A 175 -0.42 8.06 -3.15
C VAL A 175 -0.60 7.21 -1.89
N ASN A 176 0.21 6.16 -1.75
CA ASN A 176 0.20 5.30 -0.57
C ASN A 176 0.69 6.05 0.67
N PHE A 177 1.74 6.88 0.55
CA PHE A 177 2.14 7.77 1.64
C PHE A 177 0.95 8.61 2.12
N LYS A 178 0.26 9.29 1.18
CA LYS A 178 -0.89 10.15 1.54
C LYS A 178 -2.02 9.35 2.18
N GLN A 179 -2.27 8.13 1.73
CA GLN A 179 -3.24 7.24 2.35
C GLN A 179 -2.89 6.93 3.81
N TYR A 180 -1.66 6.53 4.09
CA TYR A 180 -1.23 6.20 5.46
C TYR A 180 -1.16 7.43 6.35
N GLN A 181 -0.69 8.57 5.81
CA GLN A 181 -0.69 9.86 6.51
C GLN A 181 -2.11 10.26 6.94
N THR A 182 -3.09 10.12 6.04
CA THR A 182 -4.48 10.46 6.36
C THR A 182 -5.06 9.57 7.46
N ILE A 183 -4.75 8.26 7.45
CA ILE A 183 -5.16 7.35 8.53
C ILE A 183 -4.50 7.77 9.86
N TYR A 184 -3.20 8.03 9.84
CA TYR A 184 -2.45 8.41 11.03
C TYR A 184 -2.93 9.76 11.60
N ALA A 185 -3.18 10.74 10.73
CA ALA A 185 -3.66 12.07 11.10
C ALA A 185 -5.04 12.03 11.80
N GLY A 186 -5.88 11.04 11.48
CA GLY A 186 -7.13 10.80 12.19
C GLY A 186 -6.97 10.51 13.69
N PHE A 187 -5.76 10.13 14.14
CA PHE A 187 -5.44 9.89 15.56
C PHE A 187 -4.42 10.90 16.13
N ASN A 188 -3.68 11.60 15.28
CA ASN A 188 -2.67 12.58 15.67
C ASN A 188 -2.59 13.70 14.61
N SER A 189 -3.18 14.85 14.91
CA SER A 189 -3.23 16.00 14.00
C SER A 189 -1.84 16.55 13.60
N ALA A 190 -0.79 16.31 14.39
CA ALA A 190 0.57 16.70 14.02
C ALA A 190 1.04 16.02 12.72
N ALA A 191 0.44 14.86 12.37
CA ALA A 191 0.75 14.17 11.13
C ALA A 191 0.24 14.87 9.88
N GLU A 192 -0.67 15.83 9.98
CA GLU A 192 -1.11 16.67 8.85
C GLU A 192 0.06 17.48 8.28
N ASN A 193 0.98 17.87 9.15
CA ASN A 193 2.19 18.64 8.79
C ASN A 193 3.36 17.74 8.37
N TYR A 194 3.26 16.41 8.53
CA TYR A 194 4.29 15.46 8.10
C TYR A 194 4.16 15.24 6.59
N THR A 195 5.07 15.83 5.84
CA THR A 195 5.01 15.87 4.37
C THR A 195 5.64 14.64 3.72
N TYR A 196 5.42 14.48 2.41
CA TYR A 196 6.11 13.44 1.64
C TYR A 196 7.63 13.66 1.62
N ASN A 197 8.10 14.91 1.66
CA ASN A 197 9.52 15.24 1.72
C ASN A 197 10.17 14.73 3.01
N ASP A 198 9.47 14.84 4.15
CA ASP A 198 9.94 14.31 5.44
C ASP A 198 10.05 12.78 5.42
N TYR A 199 9.11 12.12 4.73
CA TYR A 199 9.07 10.67 4.60
C TYR A 199 10.02 10.13 3.52
N PHE A 200 10.35 10.93 2.50
CA PHE A 200 11.00 10.46 1.26
C PHE A 200 12.29 9.69 1.52
N GLN A 201 13.13 10.16 2.45
CA GLN A 201 14.38 9.48 2.77
C GLN A 201 14.16 8.04 3.23
N ILE A 202 13.29 7.84 4.22
CA ILE A 202 13.02 6.48 4.75
C ILE A 202 12.21 5.64 3.75
N GLY A 203 11.35 6.26 2.96
CA GLY A 203 10.63 5.61 1.87
C GLY A 203 11.58 5.04 0.81
N MET A 204 12.59 5.81 0.39
CA MET A 204 13.63 5.35 -0.54
C MET A 204 14.51 4.26 0.06
N ILE A 205 14.89 4.38 1.33
CA ILE A 205 15.62 3.32 2.05
C ILE A 205 14.77 2.04 2.07
N GLY A 206 13.50 2.13 2.42
CA GLY A 206 12.56 1.00 2.41
C GLY A 206 12.44 0.35 1.03
N MET A 207 12.35 1.16 -0.04
CA MET A 207 12.34 0.68 -1.43
C MET A 207 13.61 -0.11 -1.77
N ILE A 208 14.79 0.44 -1.48
CA ILE A 208 16.09 -0.18 -1.80
C ILE A 208 16.26 -1.48 -1.01
N VAL A 209 16.01 -1.45 0.31
CA VAL A 209 16.10 -2.64 1.18
C VAL A 209 15.15 -3.73 0.69
N SER A 210 13.90 -3.36 0.40
CA SER A 210 12.88 -4.29 -0.09
C SER A 210 13.28 -4.93 -1.42
N LEU A 211 13.74 -4.12 -2.37
CA LEU A 211 14.17 -4.60 -3.68
C LEU A 211 15.36 -5.55 -3.55
N VAL A 212 16.36 -5.20 -2.75
CA VAL A 212 17.53 -6.06 -2.52
C VAL A 212 17.12 -7.40 -1.92
N ILE A 213 16.28 -7.39 -0.87
CA ILE A 213 15.85 -8.65 -0.20
C ILE A 213 15.01 -9.50 -1.14
N VAL A 214 14.05 -8.90 -1.87
CA VAL A 214 13.23 -9.61 -2.86
C VAL A 214 14.10 -10.25 -3.94
N LEU A 215 15.09 -9.52 -4.47
CA LEU A 215 16.01 -10.04 -5.48
C LEU A 215 16.91 -11.16 -4.92
N LEU A 216 17.39 -11.04 -3.69
CA LEU A 216 18.16 -12.09 -3.03
C LEU A 216 17.33 -13.37 -2.89
N VAL A 217 16.12 -13.26 -2.33
CA VAL A 217 15.21 -14.42 -2.15
C VAL A 217 14.82 -15.04 -3.49
N ALA A 218 14.50 -14.22 -4.50
CA ALA A 218 14.14 -14.70 -5.83
C ALA A 218 15.33 -15.42 -6.50
N ASN A 219 16.54 -14.84 -6.46
CA ASN A 219 17.74 -15.45 -7.05
C ASN A 219 18.16 -16.75 -6.37
N ILE A 220 18.06 -16.84 -5.04
CA ILE A 220 18.32 -18.07 -4.28
C ILE A 220 17.27 -19.14 -4.60
N SER A 221 16.02 -18.72 -4.81
CA SER A 221 14.90 -19.62 -5.13
C SER A 221 14.91 -20.13 -6.58
N MET A 222 15.70 -19.53 -7.46
CA MET A 222 15.83 -19.98 -8.85
C MET A 222 16.59 -21.31 -8.92
N ASN A 223 15.96 -22.33 -9.51
CA ASN A 223 16.61 -23.60 -9.79
C ASN A 223 17.14 -23.62 -11.23
N PRO A 224 18.47 -23.57 -11.45
CA PRO A 224 19.05 -23.47 -12.79
C PRO A 224 18.84 -24.74 -13.64
N LYS A 225 18.40 -25.84 -13.04
CA LYS A 225 18.25 -27.15 -13.72
C LYS A 225 16.87 -27.35 -14.37
N LYS A 226 15.88 -26.51 -14.10
CA LYS A 226 14.54 -26.61 -14.67
C LYS A 226 14.31 -25.44 -15.65
N ARG A 227 14.60 -25.66 -16.93
CA ARG A 227 14.20 -24.74 -18.00
C ARG A 227 12.77 -25.10 -18.44
N TYR A 228 11.82 -24.24 -18.20
CA TYR A 228 10.48 -24.33 -18.78
C TYR A 228 10.45 -23.45 -20.01
N ALA A 229 10.38 -24.04 -21.20
CA ALA A 229 10.14 -23.30 -22.43
C ALA A 229 8.64 -23.00 -22.51
N MET A 230 8.20 -21.83 -22.13
CA MET A 230 6.93 -21.24 -22.56
C MET A 230 7.24 -20.26 -23.69
N ALA A 231 6.63 -20.47 -24.85
CA ALA A 231 6.67 -19.47 -25.91
C ALA A 231 5.84 -18.25 -25.46
N ALA A 232 6.52 -17.19 -25.03
CA ALA A 232 5.86 -15.92 -24.79
C ALA A 232 5.77 -15.17 -26.11
N GLU A 233 4.58 -15.08 -26.68
CA GLU A 233 4.31 -14.07 -27.71
C GLU A 233 4.28 -12.71 -27.02
N LEU A 234 5.34 -11.94 -27.23
CA LEU A 234 5.35 -10.53 -26.80
C LEU A 234 4.26 -9.81 -27.60
N PRO A 235 3.36 -9.08 -26.95
CA PRO A 235 2.38 -8.26 -27.64
C PRO A 235 3.13 -7.29 -28.59
N ARG A 236 2.97 -7.50 -29.90
CA ARG A 236 3.58 -6.65 -30.94
C ARG A 236 2.80 -5.36 -31.17
N GLU A 237 1.67 -5.19 -30.52
CA GLU A 237 0.79 -4.03 -30.69
C GLU A 237 1.29 -2.84 -29.87
N GLY A 238 1.76 -1.83 -30.57
CA GLY A 238 2.16 -0.52 -30.06
C GLY A 238 3.60 -0.18 -30.48
N GLY A 239 3.79 0.96 -31.15
CA GLY A 239 5.11 1.50 -31.47
C GLY A 239 5.94 1.73 -30.19
N GLU A 240 7.27 1.80 -30.31
CA GLU A 240 8.14 2.13 -29.18
C GLU A 240 7.87 3.56 -28.71
N ALA A 241 7.64 3.73 -27.42
CA ALA A 241 7.52 5.05 -26.82
C ALA A 241 8.91 5.74 -26.81
N PRO A 242 9.02 6.98 -27.31
CA PRO A 242 10.29 7.70 -27.35
C PRO A 242 10.92 7.83 -25.97
N MET A 243 12.24 7.73 -25.88
CA MET A 243 12.99 7.75 -24.60
C MET A 243 12.64 8.98 -23.74
N ILE A 244 12.41 10.15 -24.35
CA ILE A 244 12.03 11.36 -23.64
C ILE A 244 10.69 11.21 -22.90
N SER A 245 9.77 10.37 -23.38
CA SER A 245 8.49 10.13 -22.74
C SER A 245 8.63 9.35 -21.42
N TRP A 246 9.74 8.63 -21.20
CA TRP A 246 9.98 7.84 -19.97
C TRP A 246 10.14 8.72 -18.73
N LEU A 247 10.54 10.00 -18.90
CA LEU A 247 10.58 10.97 -17.81
C LEU A 247 9.22 11.10 -17.11
N ALA A 248 8.12 10.82 -17.81
CA ALA A 248 6.79 10.83 -17.18
C ALA A 248 6.71 9.99 -15.91
N VAL A 249 7.44 8.86 -15.84
CA VAL A 249 7.43 7.95 -14.68
C VAL A 249 7.95 8.63 -13.41
N VAL A 250 8.95 9.50 -13.54
CA VAL A 250 9.61 10.14 -12.39
C VAL A 250 9.13 11.58 -12.12
N ILE A 251 8.47 12.22 -13.09
CA ILE A 251 7.95 13.59 -12.96
C ILE A 251 7.08 13.81 -11.70
N PRO A 252 6.13 12.93 -11.34
CA PRO A 252 5.30 13.17 -10.16
C PRO A 252 6.12 13.22 -8.87
N VAL A 253 7.07 12.30 -8.72
CA VAL A 253 7.94 12.23 -7.53
C VAL A 253 8.90 13.42 -7.48
N LEU A 254 9.58 13.71 -8.58
CA LEU A 254 10.50 14.87 -8.66
C LEU A 254 9.74 16.19 -8.50
N GLY A 255 8.54 16.30 -9.06
CA GLY A 255 7.70 17.48 -8.93
C GLY A 255 7.37 17.80 -7.47
N VAL A 256 7.01 16.77 -6.69
CA VAL A 256 6.70 16.97 -5.27
C VAL A 256 7.97 17.17 -4.43
N VAL A 257 9.02 16.38 -4.64
CA VAL A 257 10.23 16.41 -3.80
C VAL A 257 11.11 17.64 -4.07
N VAL A 258 11.27 18.01 -5.35
CA VAL A 258 12.21 19.07 -5.75
C VAL A 258 11.51 20.41 -5.95
N LEU A 259 10.31 20.38 -6.55
CA LEU A 259 9.57 21.60 -6.91
C LEU A 259 8.44 21.92 -5.91
N GLU A 260 8.20 21.03 -4.93
CA GLU A 260 7.16 21.18 -3.89
C GLU A 260 5.75 21.44 -4.46
N ILE A 261 5.49 20.96 -5.70
CA ILE A 261 4.17 21.13 -6.33
C ILE A 261 3.17 20.11 -5.77
N PRO A 262 1.86 20.46 -5.78
CA PRO A 262 0.83 19.49 -5.39
C PRO A 262 0.88 18.22 -6.24
N ILE A 263 0.71 17.05 -5.61
CA ILE A 263 0.80 15.74 -6.25
C ILE A 263 -0.10 15.60 -7.48
N ILE A 264 -1.32 16.16 -7.43
CA ILE A 264 -2.29 16.13 -8.54
C ILE A 264 -1.73 16.86 -9.75
N LEU A 265 -1.11 18.04 -9.53
CA LEU A 265 -0.43 18.77 -10.60
C LEU A 265 0.72 17.95 -11.16
N GLY A 266 1.49 17.26 -10.32
CA GLY A 266 2.53 16.33 -10.76
C GLY A 266 2.01 15.25 -11.70
N PHE A 267 0.88 14.59 -11.36
CA PHE A 267 0.24 13.61 -12.23
C PHE A 267 -0.28 14.20 -13.54
N MET A 268 -0.88 15.39 -13.50
CA MET A 268 -1.37 16.07 -14.69
C MET A 268 -0.23 16.44 -15.65
N LEU A 269 0.86 17.04 -15.12
CA LEU A 269 2.04 17.37 -15.93
C LEU A 269 2.69 16.14 -16.52
N ALA A 270 2.86 15.08 -15.74
CA ALA A 270 3.40 13.80 -16.20
C ALA A 270 2.52 13.14 -17.27
N GLY A 271 1.19 13.19 -17.09
CA GLY A 271 0.23 12.67 -18.06
C GLY A 271 0.27 13.44 -19.39
N ILE A 272 0.29 14.77 -19.34
CA ILE A 272 0.43 15.61 -20.53
C ILE A 272 1.78 15.34 -21.22
N TRP A 273 2.87 15.27 -20.47
CA TRP A 273 4.19 14.92 -20.99
C TRP A 273 4.18 13.57 -21.71
N ALA A 274 3.64 12.54 -21.09
CA ALA A 274 3.53 11.21 -21.67
C ALA A 274 2.77 11.23 -22.99
N LEU A 275 1.56 11.81 -23.01
CA LEU A 275 0.69 11.85 -24.18
C LEU A 275 1.28 12.71 -25.32
N LEU A 276 1.96 13.82 -24.97
CA LEU A 276 2.61 14.70 -25.94
C LEU A 276 3.75 13.98 -26.68
N PHE A 277 4.69 13.41 -25.91
CA PHE A 277 5.88 12.80 -26.48
C PHE A 277 5.63 11.41 -27.11
N THR A 278 4.56 10.73 -26.76
CA THR A 278 4.12 9.50 -27.46
C THR A 278 3.23 9.78 -28.67
N GLY A 279 2.96 11.06 -28.96
CA GLY A 279 2.16 11.46 -30.12
C GLY A 279 0.66 11.19 -29.99
N LYS A 280 0.18 10.88 -28.80
CA LYS A 280 -1.24 10.62 -28.53
C LYS A 280 -2.10 11.89 -28.52
N LEU A 281 -1.49 13.08 -28.48
CA LEU A 281 -2.19 14.36 -28.66
C LEU A 281 -2.29 14.81 -30.13
N ARG A 282 -2.01 13.90 -31.07
CA ARG A 282 -2.18 14.16 -32.50
C ARG A 282 -3.63 13.90 -32.87
N GLY A 283 -4.41 14.94 -33.00
CA GLY A 283 -5.83 14.86 -33.37
C GLY A 283 -6.53 16.19 -33.16
N GLY A 284 -7.77 16.29 -33.61
CA GLY A 284 -8.59 17.45 -33.30
C GLY A 284 -8.95 17.50 -31.81
N TYR A 285 -9.25 18.71 -31.31
CA TYR A 285 -9.59 18.95 -29.90
C TYR A 285 -10.64 17.96 -29.35
N LYS A 286 -11.65 17.62 -30.16
CA LYS A 286 -12.71 16.66 -29.79
C LYS A 286 -12.14 15.24 -29.50
N GLU A 287 -11.15 14.81 -30.30
CA GLU A 287 -10.53 13.49 -30.12
C GLU A 287 -9.66 13.44 -28.86
N ILE A 288 -8.88 14.51 -28.62
CA ILE A 288 -8.09 14.68 -27.40
C ILE A 288 -8.99 14.64 -26.17
N CYS A 289 -10.09 15.38 -26.17
CA CYS A 289 -11.06 15.38 -25.04
C CYS A 289 -11.64 13.97 -24.81
N ARG A 290 -11.99 13.24 -25.89
CA ARG A 290 -12.49 11.87 -25.79
C ARG A 290 -11.45 10.93 -25.16
N GLN A 291 -10.20 11.04 -25.57
CA GLN A 291 -9.10 10.25 -25.05
C GLN A 291 -8.88 10.52 -23.54
N PHE A 292 -8.83 11.78 -23.14
CA PHE A 292 -8.73 12.14 -21.72
C PHE A 292 -9.89 11.60 -20.88
N ALA A 293 -11.12 11.77 -21.38
CA ALA A 293 -12.31 11.25 -20.69
C ALA A 293 -12.24 9.72 -20.55
N LYS A 294 -11.82 9.01 -21.61
CA LYS A 294 -11.64 7.55 -21.56
C LYS A 294 -10.59 7.15 -20.52
N LEU A 295 -9.39 7.73 -20.57
CA LEU A 295 -8.30 7.42 -19.64
C LEU A 295 -8.71 7.66 -18.18
N PHE A 296 -9.45 8.75 -17.93
CA PHE A 296 -9.96 9.06 -16.60
C PHE A 296 -11.02 8.06 -16.15
N THR A 297 -11.96 7.69 -17.02
CA THR A 297 -13.00 6.70 -16.72
C THR A 297 -12.39 5.31 -16.47
N ASP A 298 -11.46 4.89 -17.32
CA ASP A 298 -10.79 3.61 -17.16
C ASP A 298 -9.97 3.57 -15.85
N GLY A 299 -9.26 4.65 -15.52
CA GLY A 299 -8.56 4.78 -14.25
C GLY A 299 -9.48 4.75 -13.04
N ALA A 300 -10.63 5.44 -13.10
CA ALA A 300 -11.64 5.42 -12.06
C ALA A 300 -12.22 4.00 -11.85
N THR A 301 -12.47 3.28 -12.95
CA THR A 301 -12.95 1.89 -12.91
C THR A 301 -11.94 0.96 -12.23
N ASP A 302 -10.65 1.13 -12.51
CA ASP A 302 -9.58 0.33 -11.89
C ASP A 302 -9.53 0.46 -10.37
N VAL A 303 -9.85 1.62 -9.83
CA VAL A 303 -9.77 1.89 -8.39
C VAL A 303 -11.12 1.86 -7.68
N ALA A 304 -12.22 1.68 -8.39
CA ALA A 304 -13.55 1.65 -7.79
C ALA A 304 -13.70 0.62 -6.64
N PRO A 305 -13.19 -0.63 -6.72
CA PRO A 305 -13.22 -1.57 -5.60
C PRO A 305 -12.39 -1.09 -4.41
N MET A 306 -11.26 -0.42 -4.67
CA MET A 306 -10.42 0.18 -3.63
C MET A 306 -11.13 1.35 -2.93
N VAL A 307 -11.88 2.16 -3.68
CA VAL A 307 -12.65 3.27 -3.10
C VAL A 307 -13.70 2.76 -2.11
N GLY A 308 -14.48 1.74 -2.47
CA GLY A 308 -15.45 1.13 -1.56
C GLY A 308 -14.81 0.58 -0.29
N PHE A 309 -13.67 -0.10 -0.43
CA PHE A 309 -12.87 -0.57 0.70
C PHE A 309 -12.38 0.59 1.58
N LEU A 310 -11.86 1.66 0.99
CA LEU A 310 -11.35 2.81 1.75
C LEU A 310 -12.44 3.54 2.54
N MET A 311 -13.67 3.59 2.01
CA MET A 311 -14.80 4.18 2.73
C MET A 311 -15.19 3.37 3.97
N THR A 312 -15.26 2.05 3.86
CA THR A 312 -15.53 1.19 5.03
C THR A 312 -14.37 1.12 6.00
N LEU A 313 -13.13 1.24 5.52
CA LEU A 313 -11.95 1.40 6.36
C LEU A 313 -12.02 2.71 7.17
N ALA A 314 -12.46 3.82 6.56
CA ALA A 314 -12.66 5.07 7.29
C ALA A 314 -13.71 4.94 8.40
N MET A 315 -14.83 4.27 8.14
CA MET A 315 -15.83 3.96 9.18
C MET A 315 -15.21 3.17 10.34
N PHE A 316 -14.42 2.15 10.01
CA PHE A 316 -13.73 1.33 11.01
C PHE A 316 -12.69 2.15 11.80
N ASN A 317 -11.87 2.97 11.15
CA ASN A 317 -10.89 3.82 11.82
C ASN A 317 -11.56 4.82 12.78
N ASN A 318 -12.68 5.44 12.37
CA ASN A 318 -13.42 6.36 13.24
C ASN A 318 -14.06 5.64 14.42
N SER A 319 -14.54 4.41 14.25
CA SER A 319 -15.02 3.59 15.38
C SER A 319 -13.88 3.22 16.34
N ALA A 320 -12.65 3.04 15.81
CA ALA A 320 -11.47 2.75 16.64
C ALA A 320 -11.07 3.92 17.54
N VAL A 321 -11.32 5.16 17.13
CA VAL A 321 -11.11 6.35 18.00
C VAL A 321 -11.92 6.21 19.29
N TYR A 322 -13.19 5.84 19.19
CA TYR A 322 -14.07 5.65 20.36
C TYR A 322 -13.77 4.37 21.15
N ALA A 323 -13.19 3.35 20.51
CA ALA A 323 -12.79 2.11 21.18
C ALA A 323 -11.42 2.20 21.88
N SER A 324 -10.60 3.21 21.56
CA SER A 324 -9.19 3.30 21.96
C SER A 324 -8.95 3.29 23.46
N SER A 325 -9.80 3.97 24.26
CA SER A 325 -9.70 4.00 25.72
C SER A 325 -9.83 2.61 26.35
N TYR A 326 -10.73 1.78 25.83
CA TYR A 326 -10.94 0.41 26.32
C TYR A 326 -9.81 -0.54 25.91
N PHE A 327 -9.18 -0.32 24.75
CA PHE A 327 -7.96 -1.03 24.38
C PHE A 327 -6.79 -0.60 25.26
N SER A 328 -6.65 0.68 25.54
CA SER A 328 -5.59 1.21 26.41
C SER A 328 -5.68 0.64 27.84
N ALA A 329 -6.89 0.42 28.34
CA ALA A 329 -7.10 -0.18 29.68
C ALA A 329 -6.57 -1.63 29.80
N ILE A 330 -6.38 -2.34 28.66
CA ILE A 330 -5.85 -3.72 28.65
C ILE A 330 -4.43 -3.76 28.13
N LEU A 331 -4.15 -3.04 27.03
CA LEU A 331 -2.90 -3.13 26.30
C LEU A 331 -1.89 -2.06 26.70
N GLY A 332 -2.32 -0.98 27.38
CA GLY A 332 -1.47 0.16 27.68
C GLY A 332 -0.17 -0.20 28.40
N ASP A 333 -0.26 -1.06 29.39
CA ASP A 333 0.91 -1.52 30.16
C ASP A 333 1.89 -2.39 29.35
N PHE A 334 1.44 -2.96 28.22
CA PHE A 334 2.27 -3.78 27.34
C PHE A 334 2.93 -2.96 26.22
N ILE A 335 2.49 -1.72 25.99
CA ILE A 335 3.07 -0.87 24.92
C ILE A 335 4.38 -0.27 25.39
N PRO A 336 5.51 -0.51 24.68
CA PRO A 336 6.78 0.07 25.05
C PRO A 336 6.78 1.61 24.93
N GLN A 337 7.44 2.27 25.89
CA GLN A 337 7.55 3.72 25.92
C GLN A 337 8.92 4.24 25.45
N THR A 338 9.90 3.35 25.29
CA THR A 338 11.22 3.74 24.80
C THR A 338 11.32 3.50 23.31
N PRO A 339 11.94 4.42 22.53
CA PRO A 339 12.10 4.28 21.08
C PRO A 339 12.75 2.96 20.67
N PHE A 340 13.79 2.54 21.39
CA PHE A 340 14.49 1.28 21.13
C PHE A 340 13.58 0.06 21.25
N VAL A 341 12.88 -0.08 22.37
CA VAL A 341 12.02 -1.25 22.61
C VAL A 341 10.81 -1.24 21.70
N LEU A 342 10.27 -0.06 21.40
CA LEU A 342 9.14 0.09 20.48
C LEU A 342 9.54 -0.31 19.04
N ALA A 343 10.66 0.18 18.54
CA ALA A 343 11.15 -0.21 17.20
C ALA A 343 11.46 -1.70 17.12
N LEU A 344 12.05 -2.28 18.18
CA LEU A 344 12.28 -3.71 18.26
C LEU A 344 10.98 -4.52 18.29
N ALA A 345 9.96 -4.05 19.02
CA ALA A 345 8.63 -4.68 19.02
C ALA A 345 8.01 -4.65 17.62
N PHE A 346 8.03 -3.50 16.92
CA PHE A 346 7.55 -3.42 15.53
C PHE A 346 8.34 -4.35 14.58
N ALA A 347 9.65 -4.40 14.72
CA ALA A 347 10.51 -5.28 13.93
C ALA A 347 10.12 -6.75 14.12
N LEU A 348 10.03 -7.21 15.36
CA LEU A 348 9.72 -8.61 15.68
C LEU A 348 8.27 -8.99 15.33
N LEU A 349 7.34 -8.06 15.56
CA LEU A 349 5.91 -8.27 15.34
C LEU A 349 5.44 -7.89 13.93
N THR A 350 6.32 -7.51 13.01
CA THR A 350 5.98 -7.22 11.61
C THR A 350 5.06 -8.27 10.96
N PRO A 351 5.20 -9.60 11.22
CA PRO A 351 4.27 -10.59 10.69
C PRO A 351 2.80 -10.36 11.04
N LEU A 352 2.50 -9.63 12.12
CA LEU A 352 1.14 -9.24 12.48
C LEU A 352 0.54 -8.19 11.53
N GLY A 353 1.30 -7.64 10.60
CA GLY A 353 0.79 -6.78 9.51
C GLY A 353 0.15 -7.57 8.37
N PHE A 354 0.45 -8.87 8.23
CA PHE A 354 -0.20 -9.74 7.24
C PHE A 354 -1.69 -9.93 7.55
N PHE A 355 -2.46 -10.26 6.53
CA PHE A 355 -3.91 -10.49 6.60
C PHE A 355 -4.70 -9.30 7.17
N ARG A 356 -4.23 -8.07 6.88
CA ARG A 356 -4.82 -6.84 7.42
C ARG A 356 -4.84 -6.81 8.96
N GLY A 357 -3.83 -7.41 9.56
CA GLY A 357 -3.72 -7.60 11.01
C GLY A 357 -3.37 -6.35 11.79
N PRO A 358 -3.04 -6.53 13.09
CA PRO A 358 -2.93 -5.46 14.08
C PRO A 358 -1.82 -4.43 13.86
N LEU A 359 -0.87 -4.70 12.99
CA LEU A 359 0.17 -3.71 12.63
C LEU A 359 0.00 -3.15 11.21
N SER A 360 -1.14 -3.40 10.55
CA SER A 360 -1.46 -2.81 9.25
C SER A 360 -2.42 -1.63 9.40
N LEU A 361 -1.99 -0.43 9.07
CA LEU A 361 -2.85 0.77 9.04
C LEU A 361 -4.05 0.61 8.09
N VAL A 362 -3.91 -0.20 7.06
CA VAL A 362 -4.97 -0.49 6.07
C VAL A 362 -5.71 -1.78 6.47
N GLY A 363 -5.82 -2.00 7.75
CA GLY A 363 -6.49 -3.14 8.38
C GLY A 363 -6.89 -2.78 9.79
N SER A 364 -6.68 -3.68 10.72
CA SER A 364 -7.03 -3.47 12.14
C SER A 364 -5.97 -2.68 12.94
N GLY A 365 -4.89 -2.24 12.30
CA GLY A 365 -3.79 -1.54 12.96
C GLY A 365 -4.10 -0.12 13.44
N SER A 366 -5.20 0.48 12.97
CA SER A 366 -5.66 1.79 13.46
C SER A 366 -5.94 1.79 14.96
N ALA A 367 -6.47 0.69 15.49
CA ALA A 367 -6.70 0.55 16.94
C ALA A 367 -5.37 0.51 17.72
N ILE A 368 -4.39 -0.23 17.23
CA ILE A 368 -3.05 -0.27 17.86
C ILE A 368 -2.36 1.08 17.74
N LEU A 369 -2.52 1.78 16.63
CA LEU A 369 -2.02 3.15 16.47
C LEU A 369 -2.59 4.06 17.56
N ALA A 370 -3.91 4.02 17.76
CA ALA A 370 -4.56 4.81 18.82
C ALA A 370 -3.97 4.53 20.23
N VAL A 371 -3.76 3.24 20.56
CA VAL A 371 -3.16 2.85 21.85
C VAL A 371 -1.70 3.29 21.96
N VAL A 372 -0.91 3.08 20.90
CA VAL A 372 0.52 3.49 20.89
C VAL A 372 0.63 5.00 21.09
N LEU A 373 -0.20 5.80 20.42
CA LEU A 373 -0.22 7.26 20.58
C LEU A 373 -0.68 7.71 21.94
N ALA A 374 -1.69 7.04 22.54
CA ALA A 374 -2.17 7.35 23.86
C ALA A 374 -1.09 7.12 24.93
N VAL A 375 -0.30 6.05 24.80
CA VAL A 375 0.80 5.71 25.72
C VAL A 375 2.06 6.55 25.45
N ASN A 376 2.25 6.99 24.20
CA ASN A 376 3.44 7.71 23.75
C ASN A 376 3.08 9.08 23.11
N PRO A 377 2.43 9.99 23.84
CA PRO A 377 1.92 11.25 23.24
C PRO A 377 3.02 12.22 22.79
N THR A 378 4.24 12.06 23.27
CA THR A 378 5.38 12.93 22.94
C THR A 378 6.28 12.36 21.86
N MET A 379 6.04 11.14 21.39
CA MET A 379 6.87 10.56 20.34
C MET A 379 6.63 11.26 19.00
N PRO A 380 7.71 11.66 18.28
CA PRO A 380 7.60 12.36 17.01
C PRO A 380 6.93 11.50 15.93
N VAL A 381 6.12 12.15 15.09
CA VAL A 381 5.53 11.52 13.89
C VAL A 381 6.63 10.94 12.99
N ALA A 382 7.76 11.65 12.83
CA ALA A 382 8.91 11.22 12.02
C ALA A 382 9.49 9.86 12.46
N PHE A 383 9.29 9.46 13.71
CA PHE A 383 9.70 8.14 14.22
C PHE A 383 8.58 7.10 14.13
N LEU A 384 7.37 7.42 14.63
CA LEU A 384 6.29 6.43 14.70
C LEU A 384 5.67 6.11 13.35
N PHE A 385 5.49 7.12 12.49
CA PHE A 385 4.87 6.94 11.19
C PHE A 385 5.62 5.94 10.30
N PRO A 386 6.96 6.01 10.13
CA PRO A 386 7.71 5.03 9.36
C PRO A 386 7.61 3.60 9.92
N LEU A 387 7.51 3.41 11.24
CA LEU A 387 7.33 2.09 11.84
C LEU A 387 5.99 1.48 11.39
N PHE A 388 4.89 2.23 11.51
CA PHE A 388 3.57 1.78 11.04
C PHE A 388 3.50 1.63 9.53
N ALA A 389 4.11 2.54 8.76
CA ALA A 389 4.18 2.42 7.31
C ALA A 389 4.91 1.13 6.90
N THR A 390 6.03 0.81 7.55
CA THR A 390 6.84 -0.38 7.27
C THR A 390 6.06 -1.67 7.53
N THR A 391 5.44 -1.79 8.72
CA THR A 391 4.64 -2.96 9.09
C THR A 391 3.32 -3.06 8.32
N THR A 392 2.92 -1.99 7.64
CA THR A 392 1.81 -1.99 6.69
C THR A 392 2.27 -2.41 5.30
N ILE A 393 3.25 -1.73 4.71
CA ILE A 393 3.63 -1.89 3.30
C ILE A 393 4.19 -3.28 3.02
N ALA A 394 5.19 -3.71 3.79
CA ALA A 394 5.89 -4.96 3.53
C ALA A 394 4.96 -6.19 3.64
N PRO A 395 4.14 -6.35 4.69
CA PRO A 395 3.16 -7.42 4.76
C PRO A 395 2.04 -7.28 3.74
N GLN A 396 1.39 -6.12 3.66
CA GLN A 396 0.20 -5.91 2.84
C GLN A 396 0.41 -6.25 1.37
N HIS A 397 1.53 -5.84 0.79
CA HIS A 397 1.80 -6.02 -0.63
C HIS A 397 2.49 -7.35 -0.96
N LEU A 398 2.71 -8.20 0.05
CA LEU A 398 3.12 -9.59 -0.07
C LEU A 398 2.05 -10.57 0.46
N ASP A 399 0.82 -10.11 0.66
CA ASP A 399 -0.28 -10.83 1.29
C ASP A 399 -1.35 -11.21 0.26
N ILE A 400 -1.92 -12.40 0.42
CA ILE A 400 -2.99 -12.93 -0.43
C ILE A 400 -4.31 -12.14 -0.32
N THR A 401 -4.48 -11.29 0.69
CA THR A 401 -5.63 -10.38 0.82
C THR A 401 -5.51 -9.14 -0.08
N GLN A 402 -4.34 -8.94 -0.70
CA GLN A 402 -4.14 -7.90 -1.68
C GLN A 402 -4.70 -8.33 -3.04
N SER A 403 -5.57 -7.50 -3.63
CA SER A 403 -6.36 -7.85 -4.82
C SER A 403 -5.49 -8.28 -6.01
N TRP A 404 -4.38 -7.60 -6.27
CA TRP A 404 -3.48 -7.98 -7.38
C TRP A 404 -2.66 -9.23 -7.09
N ILE A 405 -2.37 -9.57 -5.82
CA ILE A 405 -1.76 -10.86 -5.48
C ILE A 405 -2.76 -11.99 -5.70
N ALA A 406 -4.01 -11.82 -5.24
CA ALA A 406 -5.06 -12.79 -5.50
C ALA A 406 -5.27 -13.05 -7.00
N TRP A 407 -5.27 -11.97 -7.81
CA TRP A 407 -5.29 -12.08 -9.27
C TRP A 407 -4.07 -12.84 -9.82
N GLY A 408 -2.87 -12.47 -9.37
CA GLY A 408 -1.61 -13.08 -9.82
C GLY A 408 -1.53 -14.58 -9.51
N LEU A 409 -2.01 -15.01 -8.34
CA LEU A 409 -2.15 -16.42 -7.97
C LEU A 409 -3.09 -17.16 -8.93
N GLY A 410 -4.23 -16.56 -9.26
CA GLY A 410 -5.17 -17.10 -10.23
C GLY A 410 -4.58 -17.19 -11.65
N TYR A 411 -3.88 -16.16 -12.10
CA TYR A 411 -3.25 -16.08 -13.40
C TYR A 411 -2.12 -17.12 -13.57
N THR A 412 -1.23 -17.22 -12.58
CA THR A 412 -0.05 -18.10 -12.64
C THR A 412 -0.33 -19.53 -12.14
N LYS A 413 -1.51 -19.80 -11.60
CA LYS A 413 -1.90 -21.06 -10.96
C LYS A 413 -0.99 -21.47 -9.78
N VAL A 414 -0.34 -20.51 -9.16
CA VAL A 414 0.47 -20.70 -7.97
C VAL A 414 -0.45 -20.79 -6.75
N SER A 415 -0.18 -21.75 -5.85
CA SER A 415 -0.97 -21.87 -4.64
C SER A 415 -0.63 -20.77 -3.63
N SER A 416 -1.65 -20.29 -2.89
CA SER A 416 -1.45 -19.32 -1.81
C SER A 416 -0.38 -19.76 -0.81
N ARG A 417 -0.38 -21.06 -0.45
CA ARG A 417 0.59 -21.63 0.48
C ARG A 417 2.04 -21.52 -0.04
N GLU A 418 2.26 -21.79 -1.32
CA GLU A 418 3.58 -21.73 -1.94
C GLU A 418 4.09 -20.30 -2.01
N PHE A 419 3.22 -19.34 -2.35
CA PHE A 419 3.53 -17.93 -2.33
C PHE A 419 3.87 -17.43 -0.92
N MET A 420 3.01 -17.72 0.07
CA MET A 420 3.16 -17.25 1.45
C MET A 420 4.40 -17.81 2.15
N LYS A 421 4.89 -18.99 1.76
CA LYS A 421 6.16 -19.54 2.27
C LYS A 421 7.37 -18.64 1.98
N LYS A 422 7.33 -17.84 0.91
CA LYS A 422 8.39 -16.89 0.56
C LYS A 422 8.04 -15.49 1.06
N SER A 423 6.80 -15.06 0.91
CA SER A 423 6.37 -13.69 1.18
C SER A 423 6.40 -13.34 2.67
N ILE A 424 5.96 -14.25 3.59
CA ILE A 424 5.97 -13.97 5.03
C ILE A 424 7.40 -13.76 5.55
N PRO A 425 8.37 -14.68 5.34
CA PRO A 425 9.73 -14.44 5.81
C PRO A 425 10.40 -13.23 5.19
N THR A 426 10.09 -12.95 3.90
CA THR A 426 10.62 -11.78 3.19
C THR A 426 10.07 -10.48 3.76
N GLY A 427 8.75 -10.38 3.93
CA GLY A 427 8.12 -9.21 4.54
C GLY A 427 8.59 -8.98 5.97
N TRP A 428 8.81 -10.06 6.73
CA TRP A 428 9.37 -9.96 8.08
C TRP A 428 10.82 -9.44 8.07
N ALA A 429 11.70 -9.99 7.23
CA ALA A 429 13.08 -9.53 7.11
C ALA A 429 13.16 -8.04 6.72
N ILE A 430 12.31 -7.60 5.78
CA ILE A 430 12.20 -6.18 5.40
C ILE A 430 11.77 -5.34 6.60
N GLY A 431 10.71 -5.78 7.31
CA GLY A 431 10.21 -5.10 8.50
C GLY A 431 11.28 -4.92 9.56
N VAL A 432 12.03 -5.99 9.87
CA VAL A 432 13.13 -5.93 10.83
C VAL A 432 14.17 -4.88 10.44
N ILE A 433 14.66 -4.94 9.19
CA ILE A 433 15.73 -4.04 8.74
C ILE A 433 15.26 -2.59 8.68
N VAL A 434 14.06 -2.33 8.12
CA VAL A 434 13.58 -0.95 7.96
C VAL A 434 13.18 -0.34 9.31
N CYS A 435 12.59 -1.11 10.25
CA CYS A 435 12.31 -0.62 11.60
C CYS A 435 13.60 -0.28 12.37
N ILE A 436 14.66 -1.10 12.24
CA ILE A 436 15.97 -0.79 12.84
C ILE A 436 16.59 0.47 12.22
N LEU A 437 16.51 0.62 10.88
CA LEU A 437 16.99 1.84 10.21
C LEU A 437 16.18 3.07 10.62
N THR A 438 14.87 2.93 10.82
CA THR A 438 14.03 3.99 11.37
C THR A 438 14.49 4.41 12.78
N LEU A 439 14.82 3.44 13.64
CA LEU A 439 15.37 3.73 14.96
C LEU A 439 16.69 4.49 14.89
N ILE A 440 17.60 4.08 14.01
CA ILE A 440 18.91 4.72 13.85
C ILE A 440 18.77 6.16 13.35
N LEU A 441 17.86 6.41 12.41
CA LEU A 441 17.69 7.71 11.77
C LEU A 441 16.85 8.69 12.60
N TYR A 442 15.82 8.19 13.28
CA TYR A 442 14.79 9.02 13.92
C TYR A 442 14.52 8.67 15.39
N GLY A 443 15.27 7.76 16.00
CA GLY A 443 15.05 7.32 17.37
C GLY A 443 15.73 8.16 18.46
N ASN A 444 16.57 9.12 18.06
CA ASN A 444 17.25 10.03 18.98
C ASN A 444 16.57 11.41 18.96
N PHE A 445 15.59 11.63 19.85
CA PHE A 445 14.85 12.89 20.01
C PHE A 445 14.63 13.22 21.50
#